data_c997ff943acbdc2d7e611ffe46bc4774
#
_entry.id   c997ff943acbdc2d7e611ffe46bc4774
#
_cell.length_a   1.000
_cell.length_b   1.000
_cell.length_c   1.000
_cell.angle_alpha   90.00
_cell.angle_beta   90.00
_cell.angle_gamma   90.00
#
_symmetry.space_group_name_H-M   'P 1'
#
loop_
_entity.id
_entity.type
_entity.pdbx_description
1 polymer ?
#
loop_
_entity_poly.entity_id
_entity_poly.type
_entity_poly.pdbx_seq_one_letter_code
_entity_poly.pdbx_strand_id
1 'polypeptide(L)'
;MQHSGQKGLTLLCPLHPANPDRSTDRLTLKHLAQEAAVLIKQHWPDKEAKSMNQQLERMLDQLDLVHTEQAIAIYLNPTYHRIEKFHFAVPPVVQVDARFPIRELLWRVQLSSVCYVLSLSEHSLELFEVREGEWREVRDHFFPHRVRDDFEYARPVRSSSYAGHAH
;
A
#
# COMPACT_ATOMS: atom_id res chain seq x y z
N MET A 1 3.99 27.06 2.69
CA MET A 1 2.70 27.75 2.46
C MET A 1 1.66 27.14 3.38
N GLN A 2 1.23 27.90 4.39
CA GLN A 2 0.18 27.47 5.31
C GLN A 2 -1.16 27.69 4.60
N HIS A 3 -1.82 26.60 4.17
CA HIS A 3 -3.24 26.65 3.84
C HIS A 3 -4.03 26.63 5.14
N SER A 4 -4.12 27.80 5.75
CA SER A 4 -4.87 28.02 6.97
C SER A 4 -6.38 27.93 6.66
N GLY A 5 -7.05 26.93 7.20
CA GLY A 5 -8.47 27.05 7.55
C GLY A 5 -9.51 26.62 6.53
N GLN A 6 -9.16 26.09 5.36
CA GLN A 6 -10.19 25.56 4.43
C GLN A 6 -10.51 24.10 4.76
N LYS A 7 -11.77 23.84 5.14
CA LYS A 7 -12.31 22.48 5.28
C LYS A 7 -12.08 21.69 3.99
N GLY A 8 -11.82 20.41 4.11
CA GLY A 8 -11.66 19.48 3.00
C GLY A 8 -12.57 18.27 3.13
N LEU A 9 -13.17 17.84 2.04
CA LEU A 9 -13.85 16.58 1.91
C LEU A 9 -12.84 15.49 1.56
N THR A 10 -12.90 14.39 2.27
CA THR A 10 -12.17 13.16 1.95
C THR A 10 -13.16 12.03 1.73
N LEU A 11 -13.04 11.34 0.61
CA LEU A 11 -13.76 10.11 0.29
C LEU A 11 -12.75 9.00 0.07
N LEU A 12 -12.82 7.93 0.88
CA LEU A 12 -12.05 6.70 0.72
C LEU A 12 -12.98 5.59 0.25
N CYS A 13 -12.65 4.94 -0.84
CA CYS A 13 -13.43 3.84 -1.39
C CYS A 13 -12.54 2.60 -1.57
N PRO A 14 -12.85 1.48 -0.88
CA PRO A 14 -12.22 0.21 -1.15
C PRO A 14 -12.64 -0.30 -2.53
N LEU A 15 -11.73 -0.97 -3.21
CA LEU A 15 -11.94 -1.59 -4.51
C LEU A 15 -11.43 -3.03 -4.47
N HIS A 16 -11.96 -3.88 -5.34
CA HIS A 16 -11.64 -5.31 -5.38
C HIS A 16 -11.04 -5.70 -6.74
N PRO A 17 -9.78 -5.38 -7.04
CA PRO A 17 -9.16 -5.60 -8.36
C PRO A 17 -9.19 -7.07 -8.80
N ALA A 18 -9.19 -8.03 -7.88
CA ALA A 18 -9.29 -9.46 -8.18
C ALA A 18 -10.70 -9.90 -8.58
N ASN A 19 -11.75 -9.11 -8.31
CA ASN A 19 -13.11 -9.45 -8.68
C ASN A 19 -13.41 -8.97 -10.11
N PRO A 20 -13.74 -9.86 -11.05
CA PRO A 20 -14.11 -9.48 -12.42
C PRO A 20 -15.41 -8.66 -12.47
N ASP A 21 -16.34 -8.87 -11.50
CA ASP A 21 -17.58 -8.10 -11.38
C ASP A 21 -17.34 -6.80 -10.60
N ARG A 22 -17.30 -5.70 -11.32
CA ARG A 22 -17.15 -4.35 -10.77
C ARG A 22 -18.45 -3.70 -10.29
N SER A 23 -19.56 -4.42 -10.31
CA SER A 23 -20.86 -3.88 -9.92
C SER A 23 -20.87 -3.44 -8.46
N THR A 24 -20.29 -4.22 -7.57
CA THR A 24 -20.18 -3.91 -6.14
C THR A 24 -19.34 -2.66 -5.90
N ASP A 25 -18.19 -2.54 -6.56
CA ASP A 25 -17.29 -1.38 -6.43
C ASP A 25 -17.99 -0.11 -6.93
N ARG A 26 -18.68 -0.20 -8.08
CA ARG A 26 -19.46 0.92 -8.62
C ARG A 26 -20.60 1.34 -7.70
N LEU A 27 -21.29 0.38 -7.09
CA LEU A 27 -22.38 0.66 -6.15
C LEU A 27 -21.85 1.33 -4.88
N THR A 28 -20.76 0.81 -4.32
CA THR A 28 -20.10 1.40 -3.15
C THR A 28 -19.65 2.82 -3.44
N LEU A 29 -18.98 3.04 -4.56
CA LEU A 29 -18.52 4.37 -4.98
C LEU A 29 -19.69 5.34 -5.17
N LYS A 30 -20.78 4.88 -5.75
CA LYS A 30 -21.99 5.68 -5.92
C LYS A 30 -22.61 6.10 -4.59
N HIS A 31 -22.69 5.18 -3.63
CA HIS A 31 -23.20 5.48 -2.28
C HIS A 31 -22.32 6.51 -1.57
N LEU A 32 -21.00 6.32 -1.59
CA LEU A 32 -20.05 7.27 -0.98
C LEU A 32 -20.11 8.64 -1.67
N ALA A 33 -20.30 8.68 -2.99
CA ALA A 33 -20.46 9.93 -3.73
C ALA A 33 -21.75 10.67 -3.35
N GLN A 34 -22.84 9.94 -3.12
CA GLN A 34 -24.10 10.53 -2.65
C GLN A 34 -23.95 11.11 -1.24
N GLU A 35 -23.30 10.38 -0.34
CA GLU A 35 -22.98 10.86 1.01
C GLU A 35 -22.09 12.11 0.97
N ALA A 36 -21.04 12.09 0.12
CA ALA A 36 -20.17 13.23 -0.12
C ALA A 36 -20.96 14.47 -0.59
N ALA A 37 -21.89 14.29 -1.53
CA ALA A 37 -22.72 15.39 -2.04
C ALA A 37 -23.62 16.01 -0.95
N VAL A 38 -24.11 15.19 -0.01
CA VAL A 38 -24.86 15.68 1.16
C VAL A 38 -23.96 16.50 2.08
N LEU A 39 -22.78 15.98 2.43
CA LEU A 39 -21.82 16.67 3.29
C LEU A 39 -21.33 17.98 2.65
N ILE A 40 -21.09 17.99 1.34
CA ILE A 40 -20.72 19.23 0.63
C ILE A 40 -21.79 20.29 0.81
N LYS A 41 -23.06 19.97 0.63
CA LYS A 41 -24.17 20.92 0.82
C LYS A 41 -24.32 21.41 2.27
N GLN A 42 -23.95 20.58 3.26
CA GLN A 42 -24.05 20.94 4.66
C GLN A 42 -22.88 21.86 5.11
N HIS A 43 -21.72 21.73 4.51
CA HIS A 43 -20.50 22.35 5.01
C HIS A 43 -20.00 23.54 4.21
N TRP A 44 -20.50 23.76 2.98
CA TRP A 44 -20.10 24.87 2.11
C TRP A 44 -21.31 25.68 1.62
N PRO A 45 -21.13 26.98 1.33
CA PRO A 45 -22.16 27.82 0.73
C PRO A 45 -22.63 27.25 -0.63
N ASP A 46 -23.86 27.49 -1.00
CA ASP A 46 -24.49 26.94 -2.21
C ASP A 46 -23.65 27.07 -3.49
N LYS A 47 -23.01 28.23 -3.69
CA LYS A 47 -22.15 28.47 -4.86
C LYS A 47 -20.94 27.52 -4.89
N GLU A 48 -20.26 27.39 -3.77
CA GLU A 48 -19.08 26.50 -3.63
C GLU A 48 -19.50 25.05 -3.67
N ALA A 49 -20.58 24.68 -2.96
CA ALA A 49 -21.16 23.34 -2.94
C ALA A 49 -21.52 22.86 -4.35
N LYS A 50 -22.13 23.72 -5.17
CA LYS A 50 -22.45 23.40 -6.56
C LYS A 50 -21.20 23.12 -7.39
N SER A 51 -20.18 23.98 -7.25
CA SER A 51 -18.90 23.81 -7.96
C SER A 51 -18.19 22.53 -7.54
N MET A 52 -18.15 22.23 -6.23
CA MET A 52 -17.53 21.04 -5.69
C MET A 52 -18.26 19.76 -6.13
N ASN A 53 -19.59 19.75 -6.15
CA ASN A 53 -20.35 18.59 -6.64
C ASN A 53 -20.08 18.34 -8.13
N GLN A 54 -20.05 19.37 -8.95
CA GLN A 54 -19.68 19.23 -10.36
C GLN A 54 -18.24 18.70 -10.54
N GLN A 55 -17.33 19.15 -9.69
CA GLN A 55 -15.94 18.65 -9.71
C GLN A 55 -15.86 17.19 -9.26
N LEU A 56 -16.61 16.81 -8.21
CA LEU A 56 -16.70 15.42 -7.77
C LEU A 56 -17.21 14.51 -8.89
N GLU A 57 -18.30 14.88 -9.55
CA GLU A 57 -18.86 14.13 -10.69
C GLU A 57 -17.82 13.94 -11.80
N ARG A 58 -17.12 15.00 -12.20
CA ARG A 58 -16.05 14.91 -13.21
C ARG A 58 -14.93 13.96 -12.80
N MET A 59 -14.53 14.01 -11.52
CA MET A 59 -13.50 13.11 -10.99
C MET A 59 -13.95 11.65 -11.03
N LEU A 60 -15.22 11.39 -10.72
CA LEU A 60 -15.81 10.05 -10.76
C LEU A 60 -15.91 9.51 -12.18
N ASP A 61 -16.30 10.35 -13.15
CA ASP A 61 -16.40 9.99 -14.57
C ASP A 61 -15.05 9.64 -15.20
N GLN A 62 -13.95 10.22 -14.66
CA GLN A 62 -12.58 9.94 -15.12
C GLN A 62 -11.96 8.69 -14.50
N LEU A 63 -12.65 8.07 -13.52
CA LEU A 63 -12.12 6.88 -12.85
C LEU A 63 -12.19 5.65 -13.74
N ASP A 64 -11.04 5.12 -14.08
CA ASP A 64 -10.93 3.78 -14.66
C ASP A 64 -10.95 2.73 -13.52
N LEU A 65 -12.09 2.04 -13.40
CA LEU A 65 -12.28 0.95 -12.43
C LEU A 65 -11.78 -0.41 -12.96
N VAL A 66 -11.32 -0.49 -14.21
CA VAL A 66 -10.80 -1.72 -14.80
C VAL A 66 -9.32 -1.89 -14.39
N HIS A 67 -8.53 -0.83 -14.56
CA HIS A 67 -7.12 -0.81 -14.18
C HIS A 67 -6.94 -0.04 -12.88
N THR A 68 -7.45 -0.62 -11.79
CA THR A 68 -7.42 0.03 -10.48
C THR A 68 -6.62 -0.77 -9.46
N GLU A 69 -6.21 -0.08 -8.41
CA GLU A 69 -5.60 -0.67 -7.22
C GLU A 69 -6.66 -1.11 -6.20
N GLN A 70 -6.25 -1.45 -4.96
CA GLN A 70 -7.17 -1.94 -3.92
C GLN A 70 -8.05 -0.85 -3.30
N ALA A 71 -7.70 0.42 -3.50
CA ALA A 71 -8.52 1.53 -3.03
C ALA A 71 -8.22 2.83 -3.78
N ILE A 72 -9.17 3.76 -3.68
CA ILE A 72 -9.01 5.15 -4.12
C ILE A 72 -9.33 6.10 -2.97
N ALA A 73 -8.66 7.26 -3.00
CA ALA A 73 -9.01 8.41 -2.19
C ALA A 73 -9.31 9.61 -3.09
N ILE A 74 -10.37 10.33 -2.78
CA ILE A 74 -10.70 11.61 -3.40
C ILE A 74 -10.59 12.68 -2.31
N TYR A 75 -9.73 13.66 -2.55
CA TYR A 75 -9.55 14.84 -1.73
C TYR A 75 -10.10 16.04 -2.48
N LEU A 76 -11.02 16.76 -1.87
CA LEU A 76 -11.74 17.85 -2.54
C LEU A 76 -12.00 19.02 -1.59
N ASN A 77 -11.68 20.23 -2.04
CA ASN A 77 -12.17 21.49 -1.46
C ASN A 77 -12.39 22.51 -2.59
N PRO A 78 -12.85 23.73 -2.32
CA PRO A 78 -13.14 24.72 -3.38
C PRO A 78 -11.94 25.09 -4.27
N THR A 79 -10.72 24.89 -3.81
CA THR A 79 -9.47 25.29 -4.51
C THR A 79 -8.56 24.13 -4.85
N TYR A 80 -8.86 22.94 -4.34
CA TYR A 80 -7.99 21.77 -4.50
C TYR A 80 -8.80 20.52 -4.73
N HIS A 81 -8.34 19.69 -5.65
CA HIS A 81 -8.90 18.35 -5.86
C HIS A 81 -7.79 17.39 -6.29
N ARG A 82 -7.88 16.16 -5.81
CA ARG A 82 -6.91 15.11 -6.13
C ARG A 82 -7.51 13.73 -5.96
N ILE A 83 -7.14 12.80 -6.86
CA ILE A 83 -7.39 11.38 -6.73
C ILE A 83 -6.06 10.70 -6.46
N GLU A 84 -6.05 9.84 -5.45
CA GLU A 84 -4.94 8.95 -5.14
C GLU A 84 -5.41 7.51 -5.20
N LYS A 85 -4.53 6.62 -5.66
CA LYS A 85 -4.77 5.19 -5.69
C LYS A 85 -3.87 4.51 -4.66
N PHE A 86 -4.37 3.46 -4.02
CA PHE A 86 -3.65 2.70 -3.01
C PHE A 86 -3.66 1.21 -3.34
N HIS A 87 -2.49 0.57 -3.26
CA HIS A 87 -2.32 -0.87 -3.42
C HIS A 87 -2.64 -1.66 -2.13
N PHE A 88 -3.21 -1.02 -1.13
CA PHE A 88 -3.71 -1.62 0.11
C PHE A 88 -5.16 -1.24 0.35
N ALA A 89 -5.86 -2.10 1.09
CA ALA A 89 -7.26 -1.87 1.42
C ALA A 89 -7.43 -0.72 2.42
N VAL A 90 -8.47 0.10 2.22
CA VAL A 90 -8.90 1.15 3.16
C VAL A 90 -10.37 0.93 3.52
N PRO A 91 -10.83 1.34 4.70
CA PRO A 91 -12.26 1.34 5.01
C PRO A 91 -13.00 2.38 4.16
N PRO A 92 -14.27 2.15 3.82
CA PRO A 92 -15.10 3.16 3.18
C PRO A 92 -15.35 4.31 4.16
N VAL A 93 -15.01 5.53 3.76
CA VAL A 93 -15.16 6.73 4.60
C VAL A 93 -15.51 7.92 3.75
N VAL A 94 -16.46 8.74 4.20
CA VAL A 94 -16.69 10.09 3.72
C VAL A 94 -16.69 11.03 4.92
N GLN A 95 -15.81 12.01 4.91
CA GLN A 95 -15.68 12.95 6.03
C GLN A 95 -15.27 14.35 5.57
N VAL A 96 -15.62 15.33 6.38
CA VAL A 96 -15.23 16.72 6.21
C VAL A 96 -14.47 17.19 7.45
N ASP A 97 -13.22 17.61 7.22
CA ASP A 97 -12.34 18.07 8.28
C ASP A 97 -11.65 19.40 7.93
N ALA A 98 -11.10 20.05 8.95
CA ALA A 98 -10.29 21.26 8.78
C ALA A 98 -8.97 20.99 8.01
N ARG A 99 -8.55 19.72 7.93
CA ARG A 99 -7.35 19.26 7.21
C ARG A 99 -7.64 17.91 6.59
N PHE A 100 -7.08 17.64 5.43
CA PHE A 100 -7.14 16.30 4.86
C PHE A 100 -6.39 15.31 5.77
N PRO A 101 -6.98 14.14 6.07
CA PRO A 101 -6.26 13.06 6.72
C PRO A 101 -5.15 12.54 5.79
N ILE A 102 -3.94 12.45 6.31
CA ILE A 102 -2.76 12.04 5.51
C ILE A 102 -2.25 10.65 5.88
N ARG A 103 -2.93 9.95 6.79
CA ARG A 103 -2.50 8.63 7.29
C ARG A 103 -2.29 7.64 6.15
N GLU A 104 -3.24 7.53 5.25
CA GLU A 104 -3.21 6.64 4.09
C GLU A 104 -2.10 7.06 3.10
N LEU A 105 -1.88 8.36 2.93
CA LEU A 105 -0.78 8.88 2.12
C LEU A 105 0.58 8.55 2.73
N LEU A 106 0.72 8.65 4.05
CA LEU A 106 1.96 8.26 4.73
C LEU A 106 2.22 6.75 4.62
N TRP A 107 1.19 5.93 4.76
CA TRP A 107 1.30 4.49 4.55
C TRP A 107 1.72 4.16 3.13
N ARG A 108 1.15 4.83 2.12
CA ARG A 108 1.58 4.66 0.74
C ARG A 108 3.06 4.95 0.57
N VAL A 109 3.56 6.05 1.13
CA VAL A 109 4.99 6.40 1.07
C VAL A 109 5.85 5.34 1.75
N GLN A 110 5.44 4.84 2.90
CA GLN A 110 6.17 3.79 3.62
C GLN A 110 6.18 2.46 2.85
N LEU A 111 5.05 2.05 2.29
CA LEU A 111 4.91 0.79 1.55
C LEU A 111 5.55 0.85 0.15
N SER A 112 5.70 2.04 -0.44
CA SER A 112 6.42 2.21 -1.72
C SER A 112 7.93 2.18 -1.56
N SER A 113 8.43 2.21 -0.32
CA SER A 113 9.86 2.08 -0.06
C SER A 113 10.33 0.65 -0.33
N VAL A 114 11.42 0.53 -1.09
CA VAL A 114 12.07 -0.76 -1.29
C VAL A 114 12.78 -1.15 0.00
N CYS A 115 12.50 -2.34 0.52
CA CYS A 115 13.31 -2.92 1.59
C CYS A 115 13.89 -4.25 1.13
N TYR A 116 15.04 -4.61 1.71
CA TYR A 116 15.69 -5.88 1.47
C TYR A 116 15.61 -6.73 2.73
N VAL A 117 15.17 -7.97 2.56
CA VAL A 117 15.09 -8.95 3.65
C VAL A 117 16.10 -10.05 3.37
N LEU A 118 17.05 -10.20 4.31
CA LEU A 118 18.05 -11.25 4.27
C LEU A 118 17.57 -12.42 5.13
N SER A 119 17.33 -13.56 4.49
CA SER A 119 17.00 -14.81 5.14
C SER A 119 18.29 -15.61 5.39
N LEU A 120 18.54 -15.93 6.65
CA LEU A 120 19.70 -16.68 7.10
C LEU A 120 19.25 -18.04 7.62
N SER A 121 19.78 -19.10 7.04
CA SER A 121 19.59 -20.46 7.53
C SER A 121 20.95 -21.15 7.71
N GLU A 122 20.96 -22.32 8.30
CA GLU A 122 22.21 -23.12 8.45
C GLU A 122 22.77 -23.56 7.07
N HIS A 123 21.98 -23.49 6.01
CA HIS A 123 22.31 -24.04 4.71
C HIS A 123 22.31 -23.03 3.57
N SER A 124 21.63 -21.92 3.73
CA SER A 124 21.48 -20.92 2.69
C SER A 124 21.35 -19.50 3.22
N LEU A 125 21.78 -18.58 2.39
CA LEU A 125 21.65 -17.14 2.53
C LEU A 125 20.82 -16.67 1.33
N GLU A 126 19.63 -16.14 1.57
CA GLU A 126 18.71 -15.71 0.55
C GLU A 126 18.36 -14.24 0.73
N LEU A 127 18.37 -13.46 -0.34
CA LEU A 127 18.01 -12.05 -0.32
C LEU A 127 16.68 -11.86 -1.06
N PHE A 128 15.78 -11.15 -0.43
CA PHE A 128 14.49 -10.76 -1.03
C PHE A 128 14.40 -9.24 -1.10
N GLU A 129 14.00 -8.74 -2.26
CA GLU A 129 13.54 -7.37 -2.44
C GLU A 129 12.03 -7.35 -2.16
N VAL A 130 11.59 -6.46 -1.27
CA VAL A 130 10.18 -6.23 -0.97
C VAL A 130 9.80 -4.84 -1.43
N ARG A 131 8.86 -4.78 -2.35
CA ARG A 131 8.33 -3.54 -2.90
C ARG A 131 6.80 -3.62 -2.94
N GLU A 132 6.13 -2.66 -2.33
CA GLU A 132 4.66 -2.58 -2.33
C GLU A 132 3.95 -3.85 -1.81
N GLY A 133 4.62 -4.58 -0.91
CA GLY A 133 4.12 -5.85 -0.35
C GLY A 133 4.42 -7.07 -1.21
N GLU A 134 4.99 -6.92 -2.39
CA GLU A 134 5.45 -8.01 -3.24
C GLU A 134 6.88 -8.42 -2.88
N TRP A 135 7.10 -9.73 -2.76
CA TRP A 135 8.38 -10.34 -2.45
C TRP A 135 9.02 -10.88 -3.72
N ARG A 136 10.22 -10.43 -4.02
CA ARG A 136 11.02 -10.92 -5.15
C ARG A 136 12.35 -11.44 -4.66
N GLU A 137 12.62 -12.71 -4.90
CA GLU A 137 13.96 -13.27 -4.64
C GLU A 137 15.00 -12.62 -5.54
N VAL A 138 16.05 -12.07 -4.95
CA VAL A 138 17.21 -11.54 -5.67
C VAL A 138 18.11 -12.71 -6.04
N ARG A 139 18.32 -12.90 -7.35
CA ARG A 139 19.21 -13.92 -7.88
C ARG A 139 20.30 -13.26 -8.68
N ASP A 140 21.49 -13.30 -8.15
CA ASP A 140 22.71 -12.80 -8.78
C ASP A 140 23.90 -13.74 -8.53
N HIS A 141 25.13 -13.26 -8.68
CA HIS A 141 26.33 -14.06 -8.44
C HIS A 141 26.64 -14.30 -6.96
N PHE A 142 25.96 -13.59 -6.04
CA PHE A 142 26.07 -13.78 -4.59
C PHE A 142 24.87 -14.51 -4.00
N PHE A 143 23.68 -14.32 -4.56
CA PHE A 143 22.43 -14.84 -3.99
C PHE A 143 21.72 -15.78 -4.96
N PRO A 144 21.15 -16.88 -4.45
CA PRO A 144 21.28 -17.44 -3.12
C PRO A 144 22.69 -18.02 -2.89
N HIS A 145 23.25 -17.79 -1.69
CA HIS A 145 24.53 -18.34 -1.31
C HIS A 145 24.33 -19.59 -0.44
N ARG A 146 25.01 -20.68 -0.77
CA ARG A 146 24.93 -21.93 -0.01
C ARG A 146 26.17 -22.10 0.84
N VAL A 147 25.96 -22.28 2.12
CA VAL A 147 27.07 -22.48 3.11
C VAL A 147 27.98 -23.65 2.74
N ARG A 148 27.49 -24.60 1.95
CA ARG A 148 28.33 -25.70 1.44
C ARG A 148 29.41 -25.26 0.44
N ASP A 149 29.24 -24.09 -0.16
CA ASP A 149 30.16 -23.61 -1.19
C ASP A 149 31.42 -22.98 -0.56
N ASP A 150 31.35 -22.56 0.73
CA ASP A 150 32.45 -21.91 1.43
C ASP A 150 33.18 -22.81 2.41
N PHE A 151 32.59 -23.89 2.88
CA PHE A 151 33.19 -24.80 3.82
C PHE A 151 33.35 -26.20 3.21
N GLU A 152 34.59 -26.55 2.83
CA GLU A 152 34.99 -27.94 2.86
C GLU A 152 34.83 -28.37 4.35
N TYR A 153 33.83 -29.20 4.62
CA TYR A 153 33.71 -29.86 5.92
C TYR A 153 34.98 -30.62 6.14
N ALA A 154 35.91 -30.06 6.92
CA ALA A 154 37.04 -30.81 7.47
C ALA A 154 36.42 -31.97 8.26
N ARG A 155 36.43 -33.18 7.67
CA ARG A 155 36.00 -34.39 8.39
C ARG A 155 36.75 -34.40 9.71
N PRO A 156 36.06 -34.53 10.85
CA PRO A 156 36.75 -34.64 12.12
C PRO A 156 37.71 -35.81 12.00
N VAL A 157 39.02 -35.49 12.16
CA VAL A 157 40.06 -36.52 12.23
C VAL A 157 39.64 -37.43 13.37
N ARG A 158 39.28 -38.67 13.09
CA ARG A 158 39.02 -39.66 14.11
C ARG A 158 40.28 -39.72 14.98
N SER A 159 40.16 -39.23 16.21
CA SER A 159 41.21 -39.39 17.21
C SER A 159 41.44 -40.86 17.35
N SER A 160 42.65 -41.30 16.98
CA SER A 160 43.11 -42.66 17.22
C SER A 160 42.97 -42.92 18.71
N SER A 161 42.10 -43.86 19.07
CA SER A 161 42.01 -44.34 20.45
C SER A 161 43.36 -44.85 20.90
N TYR A 162 43.94 -44.21 21.89
CA TYR A 162 45.06 -44.69 22.62
C TYR A 162 44.63 -45.97 23.36
N ALA A 163 45.02 -47.12 22.84
CA ALA A 163 44.93 -48.37 23.57
C ALA A 163 46.06 -48.34 24.63
N GLY A 164 45.70 -47.98 25.86
CA GLY A 164 46.60 -48.11 26.99
C GLY A 164 46.84 -49.57 27.28
N HIS A 165 48.11 -50.04 27.16
CA HIS A 165 48.54 -51.29 27.69
C HIS A 165 48.67 -51.13 29.21
N ALA A 166 47.85 -51.85 29.96
CA ALA A 166 48.08 -52.08 31.40
C ALA A 166 49.04 -53.29 31.54
N HIS A 167 50.05 -53.13 32.25
CA HIS A 167 50.83 -54.20 32.90
C HIS A 167 50.28 -54.43 34.30
#